data_d519ca8b266eea00f550d74bfb33fdf8
#
_entry.id   d519ca8b266eea00f550d74bfb33fdf8
#
_cell.length_a   1.000
_cell.length_b   1.000
_cell.length_c   1.000
_cell.angle_alpha   90.00
_cell.angle_beta   90.00
_cell.angle_gamma   90.00
#
_symmetry.space_group_name_H-M   'P 1'
#
loop_
_entity.id
_entity.type
_entity.pdbx_description
1 polymer ?
#
loop_
_entity_poly.entity_id
_entity_poly.type
_entity_poly.pdbx_seq_one_letter_code
_entity_poly.pdbx_strand_id
1 'polypeptide(L)'
;LNGMADVTVQALTSTELQALTTAQAQSLTAAMLNKLTTDQVGVLNSTTVTALNTTALSTLVVDQLNALTSTQVQALSSTQVQALTTGTSGQLNSMDTQQLANLSTSQIQALTTVQLNALNSTALQSLETLDISKLTTAQVSLLTTAQLHNLTTAQWAALPITPEVKPTQQSVQP
;
A
#
# COMPACT_ATOMS: atom_id res chain seq x y z
N LEU A 1 13.55 15.43 -16.81
CA LEU A 1 14.06 14.43 -15.86
C LEU A 1 14.15 13.02 -16.49
N ASN A 2 13.12 12.53 -17.18
CA ASN A 2 13.02 11.14 -17.67
C ASN A 2 14.19 10.68 -18.59
N GLY A 3 14.93 11.57 -19.21
CA GLY A 3 16.10 11.26 -20.04
C GLY A 3 17.45 11.40 -19.36
N MET A 4 17.48 11.71 -18.06
CA MET A 4 18.73 11.93 -17.32
C MET A 4 19.45 10.60 -17.02
N ALA A 5 20.78 10.65 -16.99
CA ALA A 5 21.58 9.53 -16.52
C ALA A 5 21.41 9.31 -15.01
N ASP A 6 21.63 8.08 -14.53
CA ASP A 6 21.43 7.70 -13.12
C ASP A 6 22.23 8.60 -12.17
N VAL A 7 23.50 8.84 -12.48
CA VAL A 7 24.37 9.74 -11.68
C VAL A 7 23.83 11.15 -11.56
N THR A 8 23.15 11.67 -12.59
CA THR A 8 22.55 13.01 -12.58
C THR A 8 21.26 13.02 -11.74
N VAL A 9 20.47 11.93 -11.80
CA VAL A 9 19.26 11.77 -10.98
C VAL A 9 19.64 11.65 -9.51
N GLN A 10 20.64 10.84 -9.20
CA GLN A 10 21.11 10.64 -7.83
C GLN A 10 21.81 11.86 -7.24
N ALA A 11 22.27 12.81 -8.09
CA ALA A 11 22.82 14.08 -7.65
C ALA A 11 21.76 15.15 -7.31
N LEU A 12 20.46 14.89 -7.60
CA LEU A 12 19.38 15.80 -7.24
C LEU A 12 19.28 15.95 -5.72
N THR A 13 19.25 17.18 -5.28
CA THR A 13 19.12 17.52 -3.86
C THR A 13 17.67 17.36 -3.37
N SER A 14 17.48 17.22 -2.06
CA SER A 14 16.14 17.20 -1.45
C SER A 14 15.33 18.44 -1.83
N THR A 15 15.95 19.62 -1.90
CA THR A 15 15.28 20.88 -2.28
C THR A 15 14.73 20.80 -3.71
N GLU A 16 15.52 20.28 -4.66
CA GLU A 16 15.10 20.14 -6.06
C GLU A 16 13.98 19.11 -6.21
N LEU A 17 14.06 18.00 -5.48
CA LEU A 17 13.02 16.97 -5.48
C LEU A 17 11.71 17.47 -4.86
N GLN A 18 11.78 18.25 -3.78
CA GLN A 18 10.62 18.87 -3.15
C GLN A 18 10.02 20.01 -3.96
N ALA A 19 10.80 20.62 -4.85
CA ALA A 19 10.35 21.69 -5.76
C ALA A 19 9.65 21.15 -7.03
N LEU A 20 9.52 19.83 -7.18
CA LEU A 20 8.81 19.25 -8.32
C LEU A 20 7.35 19.73 -8.33
N THR A 21 6.95 20.29 -9.47
CA THR A 21 5.54 20.63 -9.69
C THR A 21 4.70 19.39 -9.90
N THR A 22 3.38 19.48 -9.67
CA THR A 22 2.42 18.40 -9.94
C THR A 22 2.54 17.86 -11.37
N ALA A 23 2.68 18.75 -12.36
CA ALA A 23 2.83 18.36 -13.76
C ALA A 23 4.14 17.56 -14.01
N GLN A 24 5.23 17.96 -13.36
CA GLN A 24 6.49 17.22 -13.44
C GLN A 24 6.37 15.84 -12.76
N ALA A 25 5.75 15.78 -11.59
CA ALA A 25 5.50 14.52 -10.88
C ALA A 25 4.62 13.55 -11.71
N GLN A 26 3.54 14.04 -12.32
CA GLN A 26 2.68 13.25 -13.20
C GLN A 26 3.40 12.69 -14.43
N SER A 27 4.41 13.41 -14.92
CA SER A 27 5.20 13.00 -16.08
C SER A 27 6.33 12.04 -15.75
N LEU A 28 6.64 11.79 -14.46
CA LEU A 28 7.69 10.86 -14.07
C LEU A 28 7.35 9.44 -14.52
N THR A 29 8.31 8.79 -15.16
CA THR A 29 8.20 7.38 -15.55
C THR A 29 8.73 6.47 -14.44
N ALA A 30 8.34 5.21 -14.47
CA ALA A 30 8.90 4.16 -13.61
C ALA A 30 10.43 4.09 -13.69
N ALA A 31 10.97 4.18 -14.91
CA ALA A 31 12.41 4.17 -15.13
C ALA A 31 13.12 5.32 -14.40
N MET A 32 12.49 6.50 -14.33
CA MET A 32 13.03 7.64 -13.60
C MET A 32 12.91 7.45 -12.09
N LEU A 33 11.75 7.02 -11.60
CA LEU A 33 11.52 6.80 -10.18
C LEU A 33 12.46 5.72 -9.62
N ASN A 34 12.70 4.65 -10.37
CA ASN A 34 13.59 3.57 -9.96
C ASN A 34 15.09 3.93 -10.02
N LYS A 35 15.46 5.10 -10.56
CA LYS A 35 16.81 5.67 -10.48
C LYS A 35 17.06 6.47 -9.20
N LEU A 36 16.00 6.96 -8.56
CA LEU A 36 16.12 7.65 -7.27
C LEU A 36 16.68 6.71 -6.21
N THR A 37 17.48 7.23 -5.31
CA THR A 37 17.86 6.49 -4.10
C THR A 37 16.67 6.40 -3.14
N THR A 38 16.72 5.48 -2.19
CA THR A 38 15.71 5.38 -1.12
C THR A 38 15.55 6.68 -0.34
N ASP A 39 16.67 7.35 -0.03
CA ASP A 39 16.65 8.65 0.66
C ASP A 39 15.93 9.72 -0.18
N GLN A 40 16.17 9.73 -1.49
CA GLN A 40 15.52 10.66 -2.41
C GLN A 40 14.01 10.39 -2.51
N VAL A 41 13.58 9.15 -2.48
CA VAL A 41 12.14 8.81 -2.42
C VAL A 41 11.53 9.28 -1.09
N GLY A 42 12.21 9.05 0.02
CA GLY A 42 11.75 9.45 1.35
C GLY A 42 11.59 10.97 1.54
N VAL A 43 12.33 11.80 0.78
CA VAL A 43 12.21 13.26 0.87
C VAL A 43 11.20 13.88 -0.10
N LEU A 44 10.58 13.12 -0.98
CA LEU A 44 9.50 13.64 -1.83
C LEU A 44 8.36 14.17 -0.95
N ASN A 45 7.80 15.32 -1.28
CA ASN A 45 6.64 15.80 -0.55
C ASN A 45 5.36 15.00 -0.92
N SER A 46 4.36 15.01 -0.03
CA SER A 46 3.11 14.28 -0.25
C SER A 46 2.37 14.71 -1.52
N THR A 47 2.47 15.99 -1.92
CA THR A 47 1.86 16.50 -3.16
C THR A 47 2.50 15.84 -4.39
N THR A 48 3.83 15.69 -4.39
CA THR A 48 4.55 14.97 -5.44
C THR A 48 4.13 13.52 -5.50
N VAL A 49 4.08 12.83 -4.36
CA VAL A 49 3.67 11.41 -4.28
C VAL A 49 2.23 11.22 -4.77
N THR A 50 1.30 12.07 -4.33
CA THR A 50 -0.11 12.03 -4.79
C THR A 50 -0.24 12.29 -6.29
N ALA A 51 0.66 13.06 -6.87
CA ALA A 51 0.66 13.39 -8.29
C ALA A 51 1.28 12.31 -9.18
N LEU A 52 2.01 11.33 -8.61
CA LEU A 52 2.58 10.22 -9.39
C LEU A 52 1.48 9.48 -10.15
N ASN A 53 1.75 9.19 -11.43
CA ASN A 53 0.80 8.38 -12.20
C ASN A 53 0.83 6.91 -11.72
N THR A 54 -0.29 6.24 -11.85
CA THR A 54 -0.47 4.86 -11.36
C THR A 54 0.45 3.85 -12.02
N THR A 55 0.77 4.05 -13.30
CA THR A 55 1.71 3.16 -14.02
C THR A 55 3.11 3.27 -13.44
N ALA A 56 3.59 4.47 -13.17
CA ALA A 56 4.91 4.67 -12.55
C ALA A 56 4.94 4.08 -11.13
N LEU A 57 3.87 4.27 -10.35
CA LEU A 57 3.77 3.74 -9.00
C LEU A 57 3.74 2.20 -8.97
N SER A 58 2.93 1.57 -9.85
CA SER A 58 2.80 0.10 -9.90
C SER A 58 4.06 -0.63 -10.34
N THR A 59 5.04 0.09 -10.87
CA THR A 59 6.32 -0.45 -11.33
C THR A 59 7.51 -0.02 -10.48
N LEU A 60 7.27 0.71 -9.37
CA LEU A 60 8.30 0.95 -8.36
C LEU A 60 8.85 -0.38 -7.83
N VAL A 61 10.16 -0.48 -7.74
CA VAL A 61 10.79 -1.62 -7.07
C VAL A 61 10.53 -1.55 -5.57
N VAL A 62 10.60 -2.69 -4.91
CA VAL A 62 10.22 -2.83 -3.49
C VAL A 62 11.01 -1.88 -2.58
N ASP A 63 12.30 -1.68 -2.85
CA ASP A 63 13.13 -0.79 -2.03
C ASP A 63 12.65 0.66 -2.07
N GLN A 64 12.26 1.19 -3.26
CA GLN A 64 11.69 2.53 -3.37
C GLN A 64 10.28 2.61 -2.76
N LEU A 65 9.49 1.56 -2.89
CA LEU A 65 8.17 1.52 -2.25
C LEU A 65 8.31 1.58 -0.72
N ASN A 66 9.23 0.80 -0.15
CA ASN A 66 9.48 0.75 1.29
C ASN A 66 10.22 1.99 1.82
N ALA A 67 10.80 2.79 0.94
CA ALA A 67 11.37 4.09 1.29
C ALA A 67 10.31 5.20 1.47
N LEU A 68 9.06 4.97 1.04
CA LEU A 68 7.98 5.90 1.30
C LEU A 68 7.71 5.99 2.81
N THR A 69 7.69 7.19 3.32
CA THR A 69 7.33 7.45 4.72
C THR A 69 5.85 7.17 4.98
N SER A 70 5.46 6.95 6.23
CA SER A 70 4.04 6.78 6.62
C SER A 70 3.15 7.91 6.10
N THR A 71 3.62 9.16 6.16
CA THR A 71 2.89 10.32 5.64
C THR A 71 2.68 10.24 4.13
N GLN A 72 3.69 9.78 3.39
CA GLN A 72 3.60 9.60 1.93
C GLN A 72 2.65 8.44 1.58
N VAL A 73 2.71 7.34 2.32
CA VAL A 73 1.79 6.19 2.14
C VAL A 73 0.34 6.63 2.39
N GLN A 74 0.09 7.37 3.47
CA GLN A 74 -1.24 7.92 3.77
C GLN A 74 -1.74 8.93 2.73
N ALA A 75 -0.83 9.61 2.05
CA ALA A 75 -1.17 10.57 0.99
C ALA A 75 -1.58 9.88 -0.34
N LEU A 76 -1.26 8.60 -0.54
CA LEU A 76 -1.67 7.88 -1.75
C LEU A 76 -3.18 7.92 -1.92
N SER A 77 -3.64 8.27 -3.11
CA SER A 77 -5.06 8.21 -3.46
C SER A 77 -5.56 6.76 -3.53
N SER A 78 -6.86 6.56 -3.40
CA SER A 78 -7.50 5.24 -3.60
C SER A 78 -7.11 4.60 -4.93
N THR A 79 -7.06 5.39 -6.01
CA THR A 79 -6.65 4.91 -7.34
C THR A 79 -5.20 4.44 -7.36
N GLN A 80 -4.31 5.14 -6.66
CA GLN A 80 -2.91 4.74 -6.54
C GLN A 80 -2.76 3.47 -5.72
N VAL A 81 -3.49 3.32 -4.62
CA VAL A 81 -3.52 2.08 -3.83
C VAL A 81 -4.04 0.91 -4.66
N GLN A 82 -5.10 1.12 -5.45
CA GLN A 82 -5.62 0.10 -6.37
C GLN A 82 -4.65 -0.30 -7.48
N ALA A 83 -3.70 0.55 -7.82
CA ALA A 83 -2.67 0.26 -8.80
C ALA A 83 -1.50 -0.58 -8.25
N LEU A 84 -1.36 -0.71 -6.93
CA LEU A 84 -0.31 -1.54 -6.33
C LEU A 84 -0.48 -3.00 -6.73
N THR A 85 0.63 -3.62 -7.11
CA THR A 85 0.62 -4.99 -7.61
C THR A 85 0.38 -6.03 -6.51
N THR A 86 -0.17 -7.15 -6.90
CA THR A 86 -0.55 -8.27 -6.04
C THR A 86 0.33 -9.50 -6.30
N GLY A 87 0.10 -10.56 -5.52
CA GLY A 87 0.86 -11.81 -5.59
C GLY A 87 1.95 -11.90 -4.51
N THR A 88 2.65 -13.02 -4.46
CA THR A 88 3.62 -13.31 -3.38
C THR A 88 4.75 -12.27 -3.31
N SER A 89 5.22 -11.81 -4.46
CA SER A 89 6.23 -10.74 -4.58
C SER A 89 5.63 -9.42 -5.04
N GLY A 90 4.31 -9.27 -4.94
CA GLY A 90 3.63 -8.03 -5.30
C GLY A 90 3.87 -6.93 -4.26
N GLN A 91 3.74 -5.68 -4.69
CA GLN A 91 4.03 -4.51 -3.87
C GLN A 91 3.29 -4.52 -2.53
N LEU A 92 2.00 -4.87 -2.51
CA LEU A 92 1.21 -4.92 -1.28
C LEU A 92 1.76 -5.90 -0.24
N ASN A 93 2.24 -7.08 -0.67
CA ASN A 93 2.82 -8.08 0.24
C ASN A 93 4.29 -7.82 0.57
N SER A 94 4.92 -6.89 -0.12
CA SER A 94 6.32 -6.49 0.06
C SER A 94 6.47 -5.20 0.84
N MET A 95 5.37 -4.46 1.08
CA MET A 95 5.36 -3.31 1.99
C MET A 95 5.72 -3.79 3.40
N ASP A 96 6.45 -2.96 4.14
CA ASP A 96 6.72 -3.27 5.52
C ASP A 96 5.47 -3.16 6.41
N THR A 97 5.54 -3.79 7.58
CA THR A 97 4.39 -3.83 8.51
C THR A 97 3.96 -2.44 8.98
N GLN A 98 4.90 -1.51 9.10
CA GLN A 98 4.61 -0.13 9.49
C GLN A 98 3.86 0.61 8.40
N GLN A 99 4.24 0.41 7.13
CA GLN A 99 3.55 1.02 5.99
C GLN A 99 2.11 0.48 5.85
N LEU A 100 1.94 -0.82 5.99
CA LEU A 100 0.62 -1.45 5.95
C LEU A 100 -0.28 -0.97 7.10
N ALA A 101 0.26 -0.85 8.31
CA ALA A 101 -0.44 -0.31 9.47
C ALA A 101 -0.81 1.18 9.32
N ASN A 102 -0.09 1.92 8.48
CA ASN A 102 -0.35 3.34 8.24
C ASN A 102 -1.29 3.60 7.04
N LEU A 103 -1.80 2.56 6.37
CA LEU A 103 -2.85 2.77 5.38
C LEU A 103 -4.09 3.34 6.07
N SER A 104 -4.68 4.38 5.51
CA SER A 104 -5.91 4.96 6.04
C SER A 104 -7.11 4.03 5.78
N THR A 105 -8.14 4.17 6.61
CA THR A 105 -9.41 3.45 6.42
C THR A 105 -9.96 3.58 5.00
N SER A 106 -9.88 4.76 4.40
CA SER A 106 -10.33 4.98 3.01
C SER A 106 -9.51 4.17 2.00
N GLN A 107 -8.20 4.03 2.24
CA GLN A 107 -7.31 3.23 1.41
C GLN A 107 -7.59 1.73 1.56
N ILE A 108 -7.85 1.27 2.78
CA ILE A 108 -8.26 -0.13 3.06
C ILE A 108 -9.59 -0.46 2.37
N GLN A 109 -10.57 0.44 2.47
CA GLN A 109 -11.87 0.27 1.78
C GLN A 109 -11.75 0.32 0.25
N ALA A 110 -10.73 0.98 -0.27
CA ALA A 110 -10.45 1.06 -1.70
C ALA A 110 -9.76 -0.20 -2.26
N LEU A 111 -9.22 -1.08 -1.41
CA LEU A 111 -8.60 -2.33 -1.89
C LEU A 111 -9.59 -3.13 -2.73
N THR A 112 -9.14 -3.52 -3.91
CA THR A 112 -9.92 -4.40 -4.79
C THR A 112 -10.04 -5.80 -4.20
N THR A 113 -11.03 -6.56 -4.66
CA THR A 113 -11.19 -7.98 -4.33
C THR A 113 -9.91 -8.77 -4.53
N VAL A 114 -9.25 -8.54 -5.68
CA VAL A 114 -8.00 -9.24 -6.04
C VAL A 114 -6.89 -8.87 -5.05
N GLN A 115 -6.77 -7.60 -4.68
CA GLN A 115 -5.78 -7.14 -3.72
C GLN A 115 -6.03 -7.71 -2.33
N LEU A 116 -7.26 -7.65 -1.85
CA LEU A 116 -7.61 -8.15 -0.53
C LEU A 116 -7.34 -9.67 -0.43
N ASN A 117 -7.75 -10.45 -1.44
CA ASN A 117 -7.51 -11.89 -1.46
C ASN A 117 -6.03 -12.27 -1.64
N ALA A 118 -5.23 -11.38 -2.20
CA ALA A 118 -3.81 -11.61 -2.39
C ALA A 118 -2.96 -11.27 -1.16
N LEU A 119 -3.52 -10.61 -0.13
CA LEU A 119 -2.79 -10.32 1.11
C LEU A 119 -2.39 -11.62 1.80
N ASN A 120 -1.09 -11.75 2.07
CA ASN A 120 -0.57 -12.84 2.89
C ASN A 120 -0.88 -12.60 4.38
N SER A 121 -0.60 -13.61 5.21
CA SER A 121 -0.88 -13.54 6.65
C SER A 121 -0.19 -12.36 7.33
N THR A 122 1.06 -12.08 6.99
CA THR A 122 1.83 -10.98 7.58
C THR A 122 1.22 -9.63 7.22
N ALA A 123 0.90 -9.40 5.94
CA ALA A 123 0.26 -8.18 5.48
C ALA A 123 -1.11 -7.98 6.14
N LEU A 124 -1.91 -9.04 6.21
CA LEU A 124 -3.24 -8.97 6.81
C LEU A 124 -3.18 -8.68 8.33
N GLN A 125 -2.24 -9.30 9.05
CA GLN A 125 -2.05 -9.08 10.49
C GLN A 125 -1.47 -7.70 10.81
N SER A 126 -0.80 -7.05 9.85
CA SER A 126 -0.26 -5.70 10.00
C SER A 126 -1.33 -4.61 9.93
N LEU A 127 -2.50 -4.90 9.37
CA LEU A 127 -3.60 -3.94 9.32
C LEU A 127 -4.11 -3.67 10.74
N GLU A 128 -4.41 -2.39 11.03
CA GLU A 128 -4.93 -2.03 12.34
C GLU A 128 -6.33 -2.62 12.58
N THR A 129 -6.63 -2.92 13.83
CA THR A 129 -7.96 -3.42 14.24
C THR A 129 -9.08 -2.47 13.81
N LEU A 130 -8.81 -1.15 13.85
CA LEU A 130 -9.75 -0.14 13.37
C LEU A 130 -10.06 -0.32 11.88
N ASP A 131 -9.05 -0.57 11.05
CA ASP A 131 -9.21 -0.74 9.60
C ASP A 131 -9.98 -2.03 9.27
N ILE A 132 -9.69 -3.10 9.99
CA ILE A 132 -10.47 -4.35 9.89
C ILE A 132 -11.95 -4.08 10.22
N SER A 133 -12.25 -3.24 11.23
CA SER A 133 -13.62 -2.88 11.61
C SER A 133 -14.35 -2.05 10.55
N LYS A 134 -13.62 -1.43 9.64
CA LYS A 134 -14.15 -0.58 8.55
C LYS A 134 -14.20 -1.28 7.19
N LEU A 135 -13.77 -2.52 7.10
CA LEU A 135 -14.01 -3.32 5.90
C LEU A 135 -15.51 -3.34 5.58
N THR A 136 -15.84 -3.28 4.32
CA THR A 136 -17.24 -3.45 3.90
C THR A 136 -17.66 -4.90 4.06
N THR A 137 -18.97 -5.15 4.20
CA THR A 137 -19.52 -6.52 4.25
C THR A 137 -19.10 -7.32 3.01
N ALA A 138 -19.06 -6.67 1.83
CA ALA A 138 -18.59 -7.30 0.60
C ALA A 138 -17.11 -7.72 0.72
N GLN A 139 -16.25 -6.87 1.25
CA GLN A 139 -14.83 -7.21 1.45
C GLN A 139 -14.64 -8.36 2.44
N VAL A 140 -15.39 -8.37 3.54
CA VAL A 140 -15.32 -9.46 4.53
C VAL A 140 -15.78 -10.79 3.92
N SER A 141 -16.84 -10.78 3.10
CA SER A 141 -17.34 -11.99 2.43
C SER A 141 -16.37 -12.59 1.41
N LEU A 142 -15.37 -11.82 1.00
CA LEU A 142 -14.34 -12.24 0.04
C LEU A 142 -13.09 -12.79 0.72
N LEU A 143 -12.93 -12.61 2.03
CA LEU A 143 -11.80 -13.20 2.76
C LEU A 143 -11.87 -14.71 2.69
N THR A 144 -10.76 -15.32 2.32
CA THR A 144 -10.64 -16.78 2.29
C THR A 144 -10.65 -17.36 3.71
N THR A 145 -11.00 -18.63 3.82
CA THR A 145 -10.93 -19.36 5.11
C THR A 145 -9.54 -19.23 5.74
N ALA A 146 -8.49 -19.39 4.94
CA ALA A 146 -7.11 -19.23 5.42
C ALA A 146 -6.81 -17.82 5.94
N GLN A 147 -7.31 -16.78 5.29
CA GLN A 147 -7.16 -15.39 5.74
C GLN A 147 -7.93 -15.15 7.05
N LEU A 148 -9.14 -15.66 7.15
CA LEU A 148 -9.94 -15.57 8.39
C LEU A 148 -9.23 -16.26 9.57
N HIS A 149 -8.61 -17.42 9.35
CA HIS A 149 -7.80 -18.13 10.37
C HIS A 149 -6.58 -17.34 10.82
N ASN A 150 -5.98 -16.58 9.90
CA ASN A 150 -4.77 -15.82 10.18
C ASN A 150 -5.03 -14.47 10.86
N LEU A 151 -6.30 -14.04 11.00
CA LEU A 151 -6.61 -12.84 11.77
C LEU A 151 -6.23 -13.03 13.24
N THR A 152 -5.70 -12.00 13.86
CA THR A 152 -5.52 -11.97 15.31
C THR A 152 -6.89 -12.01 16.00
N THR A 153 -6.93 -12.41 17.27
CA THR A 153 -8.18 -12.41 18.06
C THR A 153 -8.85 -11.03 18.06
N ALA A 154 -8.06 -9.95 18.15
CA ALA A 154 -8.57 -8.58 18.12
C ALA A 154 -9.16 -8.22 16.75
N GLN A 155 -8.47 -8.56 15.66
CA GLN A 155 -8.95 -8.34 14.29
C GLN A 155 -10.22 -9.15 14.01
N TRP A 156 -10.26 -10.40 14.44
CA TRP A 156 -11.45 -11.25 14.35
C TRP A 156 -12.66 -10.64 15.07
N ALA A 157 -12.46 -10.16 16.28
CA ALA A 157 -13.51 -9.51 17.06
C ALA A 157 -14.03 -8.22 16.39
N ALA A 158 -13.14 -7.51 15.68
CA ALA A 158 -13.44 -6.25 15.01
C ALA A 158 -14.15 -6.42 13.65
N LEU A 159 -14.23 -7.62 13.07
CA LEU A 159 -14.90 -7.82 11.79
C LEU A 159 -16.33 -7.25 11.81
N PRO A 160 -16.74 -6.45 10.82
CA PRO A 160 -18.07 -5.81 10.77
C PRO A 160 -19.16 -6.80 10.29
N ILE A 161 -19.25 -7.94 10.93
CA ILE A 161 -20.26 -8.97 10.68
C ILE A 161 -21.02 -9.27 11.97
N THR A 162 -22.33 -9.57 11.84
CA THR A 162 -23.16 -9.88 13.01
C THR A 162 -22.70 -11.19 13.67
N PRO A 163 -22.85 -11.31 15.00
CA PRO A 163 -22.46 -12.53 15.73
C PRO A 163 -23.06 -13.83 15.15
N GLU A 164 -24.23 -13.74 14.55
CA GLU A 164 -24.94 -14.89 13.93
C GLU A 164 -24.25 -15.38 12.65
N VAL A 165 -23.45 -14.54 11.99
CA VAL A 165 -22.74 -14.88 10.75
C VAL A 165 -21.25 -15.14 11.01
N LYS A 166 -20.74 -14.80 12.20
CA LYS A 166 -19.35 -15.13 12.57
C LYS A 166 -19.21 -16.64 12.69
N PRO A 167 -18.49 -17.31 11.76
CA PRO A 167 -18.10 -18.68 12.02
C PRO A 167 -17.31 -18.70 13.34
N THR A 168 -17.60 -19.65 14.22
CA THR A 168 -16.81 -19.76 15.46
C THR A 168 -15.36 -20.02 15.08
N GLN A 169 -14.41 -19.40 15.77
CA GLN A 169 -12.97 -19.69 15.56
C GLN A 169 -12.67 -21.20 15.63
N GLN A 170 -13.49 -21.96 16.33
CA GLN A 170 -13.43 -23.41 16.46
C GLN A 170 -13.96 -24.18 15.24
N SER A 171 -14.92 -23.61 14.48
CA SER A 171 -15.44 -24.26 13.26
C SER A 171 -14.52 -24.07 12.05
N VAL A 172 -13.46 -23.29 12.21
CA VAL A 172 -12.46 -22.94 11.19
C VAL A 172 -11.12 -23.65 11.46
N GLN A 173 -10.97 -24.40 12.58
CA GLN A 173 -9.81 -25.26 12.80
C GLN A 173 -9.99 -26.64 12.12
N PRO A 174 -8.92 -27.19 11.50
CA PRO A 174 -8.95 -28.48 10.83
C PRO A 174 -9.23 -29.63 11.79
#